data_33281d4e87e038f17571382bc7a85422
#
_entry.id   33281d4e87e038f17571382bc7a85422
#
_cell.length_a   1.000
_cell.length_b   1.000
_cell.length_c   1.000
_cell.angle_alpha   90.00
_cell.angle_beta   90.00
_cell.angle_gamma   90.00
#
_symmetry.space_group_name_H-M   'P 1'
#
loop_
_entity.id
_entity.type
_entity.pdbx_description
1 polymer ?
#
loop_
_entity_poly.entity_id
_entity_poly.type
_entity_poly.pdbx_seq_one_letter_code
_entity_poly.pdbx_strand_id
1 'polypeptide(L)'
;MKRLILVSILGFSFLLTKTSYSQVKVNGWLQSSLYAWENLNEDKQWDYYQGLQLRIAHEQYSDLYFNTFLREAYRGDPQEWKERVYNLYVNWKFYRNYKLRVGRQFLYRGVINGTMDAGVLTGKVARNLLVSAVVGTEAPYERNFKIREWDDGNVLGGYLAYNLPWKNSINVSYFQKQRESDLYWQQVGSALDGFLFEKLNYYARFDYNILSSYYQAMRYRLTYYETKWSLGVEFHSQRPRVYEDSYFNIFEIEAFSQIRSVGTYRFGNYEVGLQYLYTQYEDDNDNRVIGSIGHIKYGTLGIIYQNGYGGENIGYYADIRYEIIPNLTARLFNSYYNYERAYTNISEDALAFSAGLKYRLKNILILDGELQQSSNTYYKNDLRGLLRLTYLFNI
;
A
#
# COMPACT_ATOMS: atom_id res chain seq x y z
N MET A 1 30.03 -5.41 -2.35
CA MET A 1 30.64 -4.19 -2.95
C MET A 1 30.66 -4.19 -4.48
N LYS A 2 31.13 -5.26 -5.18
CA LYS A 2 31.24 -5.22 -6.67
C LYS A 2 29.91 -5.07 -7.43
N ARG A 3 28.78 -5.55 -6.92
CA ARG A 3 27.47 -5.49 -7.61
C ARG A 3 26.76 -4.12 -7.46
N LEU A 4 26.84 -3.50 -6.31
CA LEU A 4 26.29 -2.14 -6.07
C LEU A 4 26.95 -1.10 -6.95
N ILE A 5 28.27 -1.22 -7.11
CA ILE A 5 29.06 -0.38 -8.02
C ILE A 5 28.57 -0.57 -9.45
N LEU A 6 28.14 -1.78 -9.83
CA LEU A 6 27.67 -2.07 -11.19
C LEU A 6 26.31 -1.42 -11.49
N VAL A 7 25.36 -1.47 -10.57
CA VAL A 7 24.04 -0.83 -10.72
C VAL A 7 24.15 0.70 -10.66
N SER A 8 24.99 1.22 -9.76
CA SER A 8 25.28 2.66 -9.68
C SER A 8 26.06 3.16 -10.91
N ILE A 9 27.02 2.39 -11.42
CA ILE A 9 27.80 2.73 -12.62
C ILE A 9 26.94 2.61 -13.88
N LEU A 10 26.12 1.58 -14.02
CA LEU A 10 25.17 1.44 -15.13
C LEU A 10 24.12 2.58 -15.11
N GLY A 11 23.58 2.94 -13.95
CA GLY A 11 22.71 4.08 -13.81
C GLY A 11 23.40 5.40 -14.16
N PHE A 12 24.65 5.59 -13.73
CA PHE A 12 25.44 6.81 -13.99
C PHE A 12 25.95 6.89 -15.45
N SER A 13 26.33 5.77 -16.05
CA SER A 13 26.77 5.73 -17.47
C SER A 13 25.62 6.02 -18.43
N PHE A 14 24.40 5.55 -18.14
CA PHE A 14 23.21 5.92 -18.91
C PHE A 14 22.87 7.42 -18.80
N LEU A 15 23.22 8.07 -17.69
CA LEU A 15 22.97 9.49 -17.43
C LEU A 15 23.98 10.41 -18.18
N LEU A 16 25.15 9.91 -18.52
CA LEU A 16 26.22 10.71 -19.14
C LEU A 16 26.18 10.69 -20.67
N THR A 17 25.49 9.75 -21.30
CA THR A 17 25.35 9.70 -22.77
C THR A 17 24.12 10.49 -23.22
N LYS A 18 24.24 11.81 -23.31
CA LYS A 18 23.37 12.64 -24.15
C LYS A 18 23.67 12.31 -25.62
N THR A 19 23.22 11.17 -26.10
CA THR A 19 23.25 10.91 -27.54
C THR A 19 21.99 11.50 -28.17
N SER A 20 22.19 12.49 -29.02
CA SER A 20 21.18 13.29 -29.74
C SER A 20 20.24 12.52 -30.67
N TYR A 21 20.18 11.19 -30.60
CA TYR A 21 19.38 10.33 -31.48
C TYR A 21 18.58 9.26 -30.75
N SER A 22 18.43 9.36 -29.44
CA SER A 22 17.67 8.36 -28.71
C SER A 22 16.17 8.59 -28.84
N GLN A 23 15.51 7.80 -29.67
CA GLN A 23 14.04 7.66 -29.72
C GLN A 23 13.51 6.92 -28.47
N VAL A 24 14.31 6.79 -27.43
CA VAL A 24 13.99 6.07 -26.20
C VAL A 24 13.81 7.04 -25.06
N LYS A 25 12.64 7.01 -24.43
CA LYS A 25 12.34 7.77 -23.21
C LYS A 25 12.62 6.91 -22.00
N VAL A 26 13.46 7.41 -21.10
CA VAL A 26 13.79 6.78 -19.83
C VAL A 26 13.32 7.67 -18.68
N ASN A 27 12.33 7.22 -17.94
CA ASN A 27 11.82 7.92 -16.78
C ASN A 27 12.02 7.06 -15.53
N GLY A 28 12.35 7.70 -14.42
CA GLY A 28 12.49 6.94 -13.19
C GLY A 28 13.08 7.74 -12.05
N TRP A 29 13.47 6.98 -11.04
CA TRP A 29 14.19 7.52 -9.89
C TRP A 29 15.20 6.52 -9.36
N LEU A 30 16.27 7.05 -8.78
CA LEU A 30 17.24 6.34 -7.96
C LEU A 30 17.15 6.91 -6.54
N GLN A 31 17.02 6.06 -5.55
CA GLN A 31 16.88 6.44 -4.15
C GLN A 31 17.89 5.71 -3.29
N SER A 32 18.59 6.46 -2.45
CA SER A 32 19.45 5.94 -1.40
C SER A 32 18.88 6.35 -0.05
N SER A 33 18.80 5.44 0.90
CA SER A 33 18.28 5.72 2.24
C SER A 33 19.13 5.04 3.29
N LEU A 34 19.45 5.77 4.34
CA LEU A 34 20.07 5.29 5.57
C LEU A 34 19.03 5.37 6.67
N TYR A 35 18.83 4.26 7.37
CA TYR A 35 17.96 4.17 8.52
C TYR A 35 18.77 3.67 9.71
N ALA A 36 18.75 4.42 10.81
CA ALA A 36 19.45 4.09 12.04
C ALA A 36 18.44 4.03 13.21
N TRP A 37 18.62 3.06 14.09
CA TRP A 37 17.78 2.87 15.29
C TRP A 37 18.54 2.16 16.39
N GLU A 38 17.96 2.10 17.57
CA GLU A 38 18.41 1.28 18.68
C GLU A 38 17.56 0.02 18.79
N ASN A 39 18.18 -1.12 19.01
CA ASN A 39 17.46 -2.38 19.26
C ASN A 39 17.04 -2.49 20.75
N LEU A 40 16.35 -3.58 21.13
CA LEU A 40 15.90 -3.82 22.50
C LEU A 40 17.03 -3.87 23.54
N ASN A 41 18.26 -4.15 23.10
CA ASN A 41 19.45 -4.20 23.95
C ASN A 41 20.20 -2.85 23.97
N GLU A 42 19.60 -1.77 23.44
CA GLU A 42 20.21 -0.45 23.29
C GLU A 42 21.44 -0.42 22.34
N ASP A 43 21.62 -1.47 21.52
CA ASP A 43 22.67 -1.48 20.50
C ASP A 43 22.24 -0.64 19.30
N LYS A 44 23.14 0.18 18.81
CA LYS A 44 22.90 1.00 17.61
C LYS A 44 22.96 0.14 16.36
N GLN A 45 21.85 0.13 15.64
CA GLN A 45 21.68 -0.58 14.38
C GLN A 45 21.52 0.39 13.22
N TRP A 46 21.87 -0.02 12.02
CA TRP A 46 21.63 0.73 10.83
C TRP A 46 21.41 -0.17 9.61
N ASP A 47 20.55 0.27 8.72
CA ASP A 47 20.30 -0.34 7.42
C ASP A 47 20.50 0.70 6.31
N TYR A 48 21.07 0.23 5.21
CA TYR A 48 21.16 1.01 3.98
C TYR A 48 20.27 0.38 2.91
N TYR A 49 19.52 1.23 2.22
CA TYR A 49 18.63 0.81 1.15
C TYR A 49 18.93 1.59 -0.12
N GLN A 50 18.95 0.87 -1.24
CA GLN A 50 19.00 1.47 -2.57
C GLN A 50 17.83 0.98 -3.40
N GLY A 51 17.04 1.90 -3.95
CA GLY A 51 15.90 1.63 -4.80
C GLY A 51 16.10 2.21 -6.19
N LEU A 52 15.70 1.47 -7.22
CA LEU A 52 15.70 1.90 -8.61
C LEU A 52 14.36 1.61 -9.24
N GLN A 53 13.69 2.64 -9.74
CA GLN A 53 12.53 2.47 -10.60
C GLN A 53 12.82 3.05 -11.96
N LEU A 54 12.56 2.26 -13.01
CA LEU A 54 12.73 2.66 -14.39
C LEU A 54 11.48 2.34 -15.20
N ARG A 55 11.16 3.26 -16.10
CA ARG A 55 10.27 3.00 -17.23
C ARG A 55 10.98 3.41 -18.49
N ILE A 56 11.14 2.44 -19.40
CA ILE A 56 11.82 2.63 -20.69
C ILE A 56 10.76 2.41 -21.78
N ALA A 57 10.57 3.40 -22.64
CA ALA A 57 9.63 3.36 -23.75
C ALA A 57 10.28 3.94 -24.99
N HIS A 58 9.93 3.40 -26.16
CA HIS A 58 10.34 4.00 -27.43
C HIS A 58 9.35 5.10 -27.84
N GLU A 59 9.81 6.23 -28.36
CA GLU A 59 8.93 7.36 -28.72
C GLU A 59 7.85 7.00 -29.73
N GLN A 60 8.24 6.26 -30.80
CA GLN A 60 7.31 5.81 -31.84
C GLN A 60 6.42 4.66 -31.41
N TYR A 61 6.87 3.86 -30.43
CA TYR A 61 6.17 2.69 -29.90
C TYR A 61 5.85 2.88 -28.42
N SER A 62 5.26 4.02 -28.06
CA SER A 62 4.91 4.35 -26.66
C SER A 62 3.99 3.32 -26.00
N ASP A 63 3.32 2.50 -26.80
CA ASP A 63 2.47 1.38 -26.39
C ASP A 63 3.27 0.14 -25.94
N LEU A 64 4.58 0.10 -26.24
CA LEU A 64 5.52 -0.91 -25.74
C LEU A 64 6.48 -0.25 -24.75
N TYR A 65 6.46 -0.71 -23.51
CA TYR A 65 7.40 -0.23 -22.51
C TYR A 65 7.82 -1.33 -21.54
N PHE A 66 9.04 -1.18 -21.05
CA PHE A 66 9.59 -1.93 -19.94
C PHE A 66 9.41 -1.14 -18.65
N ASN A 67 9.10 -1.83 -17.55
CA ASN A 67 9.00 -1.24 -16.20
C ASN A 67 9.71 -2.13 -15.20
N THR A 68 10.51 -1.52 -14.33
CA THR A 68 11.14 -2.23 -13.22
C THR A 68 11.14 -1.41 -11.94
N PHE A 69 11.03 -2.09 -10.80
CA PHE A 69 11.30 -1.57 -9.48
C PHE A 69 12.11 -2.61 -8.70
N LEU A 70 13.37 -2.26 -8.48
CA LEU A 70 14.36 -3.05 -7.75
C LEU A 70 14.70 -2.35 -6.44
N ARG A 71 15.00 -3.13 -5.43
CA ARG A 71 15.54 -2.62 -4.15
C ARG A 71 16.61 -3.55 -3.65
N GLU A 72 17.72 -2.98 -3.25
CA GLU A 72 18.75 -3.64 -2.46
C GLU A 72 18.70 -3.11 -1.03
N ALA A 73 18.96 -3.98 -0.08
CA ALA A 73 19.08 -3.64 1.34
C ALA A 73 20.37 -4.24 1.88
N TYR A 74 21.16 -3.43 2.53
CA TYR A 74 22.22 -3.90 3.42
C TYR A 74 21.73 -3.74 4.85
N ARG A 75 21.71 -4.84 5.59
CA ARG A 75 21.41 -4.84 7.00
C ARG A 75 22.71 -4.82 7.79
N GLY A 76 22.80 -3.94 8.78
CA GLY A 76 23.95 -3.87 9.66
C GLY A 76 24.10 -5.10 10.55
N ASP A 77 22.95 -5.71 10.93
CA ASP A 77 22.87 -6.92 11.71
C ASP A 77 21.70 -7.82 11.25
N PRO A 78 21.92 -9.09 10.83
CA PRO A 78 23.22 -9.63 10.40
C PRO A 78 23.76 -8.91 9.17
N GLN A 79 25.08 -8.82 9.02
CA GLN A 79 25.73 -8.14 7.88
C GLN A 79 25.43 -8.88 6.57
N GLU A 80 24.30 -8.59 5.97
CA GLU A 80 23.84 -9.25 4.75
C GLU A 80 23.28 -8.27 3.72
N TRP A 81 23.42 -8.64 2.45
CA TRP A 81 22.77 -7.97 1.34
C TRP A 81 21.54 -8.77 0.93
N LYS A 82 20.40 -8.08 0.80
CA LYS A 82 19.16 -8.64 0.28
C LYS A 82 18.68 -7.83 -0.92
N GLU A 83 18.53 -8.50 -2.05
CA GLU A 83 17.95 -7.92 -3.26
C GLU A 83 16.47 -8.29 -3.38
N ARG A 84 15.64 -7.34 -3.83
CA ARG A 84 14.22 -7.56 -4.05
C ARG A 84 13.77 -6.96 -5.38
N VAL A 85 13.06 -7.77 -6.14
CA VAL A 85 12.41 -7.39 -7.39
C VAL A 85 10.91 -7.23 -7.12
N TYR A 86 10.43 -6.00 -7.08
CA TYR A 86 9.01 -5.70 -6.87
C TYR A 86 8.24 -5.75 -8.18
N ASN A 87 8.82 -5.17 -9.23
CA ASN A 87 8.28 -5.20 -10.58
C ASN A 87 9.41 -5.43 -11.57
N LEU A 88 9.15 -6.24 -12.57
CA LEU A 88 10.03 -6.48 -13.71
C LEU A 88 9.19 -7.02 -14.85
N TYR A 89 8.62 -6.14 -15.67
CA TYR A 89 7.70 -6.57 -16.73
C TYR A 89 7.81 -5.72 -17.99
N VAL A 90 7.43 -6.33 -19.09
CA VAL A 90 7.14 -5.67 -20.36
C VAL A 90 5.64 -5.49 -20.48
N ASN A 91 5.23 -4.32 -20.90
CA ASN A 91 3.85 -4.01 -21.23
C ASN A 91 3.74 -3.65 -22.70
N TRP A 92 2.87 -4.35 -23.41
CA TRP A 92 2.62 -4.13 -24.83
C TRP A 92 1.12 -3.92 -25.07
N LYS A 93 0.75 -2.77 -25.60
CA LYS A 93 -0.60 -2.47 -26.06
C LYS A 93 -0.63 -2.71 -27.57
N PHE A 94 -1.19 -3.83 -27.95
CA PHE A 94 -1.40 -4.21 -29.34
C PHE A 94 -2.87 -4.01 -29.67
N TYR A 95 -3.15 -3.47 -30.84
CA TYR A 95 -4.46 -2.91 -31.14
C TYR A 95 -4.94 -1.87 -30.11
N ARG A 96 -5.91 -1.05 -30.49
CA ARG A 96 -6.40 0.04 -29.61
C ARG A 96 -6.97 -0.42 -28.27
N ASN A 97 -7.43 -1.67 -28.20
CA ASN A 97 -8.24 -2.18 -27.10
C ASN A 97 -7.58 -3.28 -26.27
N TYR A 98 -6.41 -3.81 -26.70
CA TYR A 98 -5.79 -4.96 -26.04
C TYR A 98 -4.41 -4.61 -25.49
N LYS A 99 -4.12 -5.17 -24.33
CA LYS A 99 -2.87 -4.96 -23.61
C LYS A 99 -2.39 -6.27 -23.04
N LEU A 100 -1.16 -6.62 -23.33
CA LEU A 100 -0.45 -7.75 -22.73
C LEU A 100 0.63 -7.22 -21.80
N ARG A 101 0.71 -7.76 -20.60
CA ARG A 101 1.80 -7.50 -19.65
C ARG A 101 2.41 -8.83 -19.25
N VAL A 102 3.74 -8.97 -19.33
CA VAL A 102 4.46 -10.22 -19.03
C VAL A 102 5.62 -9.92 -18.10
N GLY A 103 5.74 -10.70 -17.03
CA GLY A 103 6.81 -10.63 -16.04
C GLY A 103 6.30 -10.41 -14.64
N ARG A 104 7.23 -10.05 -13.71
CA ARG A 104 6.90 -9.84 -12.31
C ARG A 104 6.12 -8.55 -12.11
N GLN A 105 4.96 -8.67 -11.51
CA GLN A 105 4.05 -7.54 -11.28
C GLN A 105 3.17 -7.78 -10.06
N PHE A 106 2.81 -6.71 -9.37
CA PHE A 106 1.75 -6.75 -8.36
C PHE A 106 0.40 -6.55 -9.04
N LEU A 107 -0.53 -7.44 -8.77
CA LEU A 107 -1.91 -7.37 -9.24
C LEU A 107 -2.84 -7.13 -8.05
N TYR A 108 -3.81 -6.23 -8.26
CA TYR A 108 -4.90 -5.98 -7.34
C TYR A 108 -6.15 -5.67 -8.16
N ARG A 109 -6.95 -6.71 -8.42
CA ARG A 109 -8.21 -6.60 -9.20
C ARG A 109 -9.25 -7.59 -8.69
N GLY A 110 -10.27 -7.10 -8.00
CA GLY A 110 -11.24 -7.96 -7.33
C GLY A 110 -10.53 -8.88 -6.33
N VAL A 111 -10.73 -10.19 -6.46
CA VAL A 111 -10.07 -11.21 -5.61
C VAL A 111 -8.64 -11.53 -6.05
N ILE A 112 -8.22 -11.09 -7.25
CA ILE A 112 -6.86 -11.29 -7.74
C ILE A 112 -5.95 -10.32 -6.97
N ASN A 113 -5.12 -10.86 -6.08
CA ASN A 113 -4.22 -10.06 -5.24
C ASN A 113 -2.91 -10.78 -5.00
N GLY A 114 -1.79 -10.09 -5.27
CA GLY A 114 -0.45 -10.57 -4.96
C GLY A 114 0.60 -10.17 -6.00
N THR A 115 1.87 -10.46 -5.68
CA THR A 115 2.98 -10.32 -6.61
C THR A 115 3.14 -11.64 -7.36
N MET A 116 3.18 -11.58 -8.68
CA MET A 116 3.18 -12.74 -9.58
C MET A 116 4.16 -12.55 -10.71
N ASP A 117 4.77 -13.65 -11.14
CA ASP A 117 5.50 -13.78 -12.40
C ASP A 117 4.51 -14.31 -13.45
N ALA A 118 3.80 -13.40 -14.12
CA ALA A 118 2.60 -13.75 -14.88
C ALA A 118 2.46 -13.00 -16.19
N GLY A 119 1.73 -13.64 -17.12
CA GLY A 119 1.09 -13.00 -18.26
C GLY A 119 -0.29 -12.47 -17.89
N VAL A 120 -0.57 -11.22 -18.21
CA VAL A 120 -1.86 -10.57 -18.01
C VAL A 120 -2.34 -10.00 -19.33
N LEU A 121 -3.37 -10.61 -19.89
CA LEU A 121 -4.07 -10.10 -21.06
C LEU A 121 -5.27 -9.30 -20.61
N THR A 122 -5.38 -8.05 -21.04
CA THR A 122 -6.54 -7.18 -20.76
C THR A 122 -7.08 -6.67 -22.10
N GLY A 123 -8.37 -6.80 -22.32
CA GLY A 123 -9.05 -6.35 -23.53
C GLY A 123 -10.34 -5.58 -23.22
N LYS A 124 -10.57 -4.49 -23.95
CA LYS A 124 -11.87 -3.83 -24.01
C LYS A 124 -12.66 -4.45 -25.14
N VAL A 125 -13.41 -5.54 -24.84
CA VAL A 125 -14.11 -6.36 -25.83
C VAL A 125 -15.40 -5.70 -26.34
N ALA A 126 -15.95 -4.77 -25.58
CA ALA A 126 -17.06 -3.91 -26.00
C ALA A 126 -16.89 -2.50 -25.41
N ARG A 127 -17.72 -1.53 -25.84
CA ARG A 127 -17.61 -0.14 -25.37
C ARG A 127 -17.57 -0.02 -23.86
N ASN A 128 -18.33 -0.85 -23.16
CA ASN A 128 -18.49 -0.80 -21.70
C ASN A 128 -17.95 -2.03 -20.98
N LEU A 129 -17.35 -3.02 -21.70
CA LEU A 129 -16.91 -4.29 -21.14
C LEU A 129 -15.40 -4.45 -21.25
N LEU A 130 -14.75 -4.58 -20.10
CA LEU A 130 -13.33 -4.90 -19.97
C LEU A 130 -13.18 -6.32 -19.42
N VAL A 131 -12.31 -7.11 -20.06
CA VAL A 131 -11.99 -8.48 -19.65
C VAL A 131 -10.49 -8.58 -19.40
N SER A 132 -10.11 -9.29 -18.35
CA SER A 132 -8.70 -9.63 -18.11
C SER A 132 -8.56 -11.09 -17.77
N ALA A 133 -7.49 -11.71 -18.26
CA ALA A 133 -7.06 -13.05 -17.90
C ALA A 133 -5.63 -12.98 -17.34
N VAL A 134 -5.35 -13.80 -16.34
CA VAL A 134 -4.06 -13.88 -15.65
C VAL A 134 -3.63 -15.33 -15.61
N VAL A 135 -2.36 -15.60 -15.99
CA VAL A 135 -1.76 -16.92 -15.89
C VAL A 135 -0.27 -16.76 -15.56
N GLY A 136 0.25 -17.55 -14.63
CA GLY A 136 1.65 -17.50 -14.21
C GLY A 136 1.90 -18.22 -12.91
N THR A 137 2.92 -17.78 -12.18
CA THR A 137 3.30 -18.32 -10.88
C THR A 137 3.34 -17.24 -9.82
N GLU A 138 3.21 -17.61 -8.54
CA GLU A 138 3.46 -16.69 -7.44
C GLU A 138 4.92 -16.25 -7.43
N ALA A 139 5.18 -14.98 -7.19
CA ALA A 139 6.55 -14.55 -6.97
C ALA A 139 7.10 -15.16 -5.66
N PRO A 140 8.41 -15.49 -5.59
CA PRO A 140 9.03 -15.94 -4.36
C PRO A 140 8.81 -14.96 -3.21
N TYR A 141 8.67 -15.47 -1.99
CA TYR A 141 8.46 -14.64 -0.79
C TYR A 141 9.58 -13.61 -0.58
N GLU A 142 10.84 -14.03 -0.81
CA GLU A 142 12.02 -13.15 -0.72
C GLU A 142 12.06 -12.09 -1.83
N ARG A 143 11.22 -12.26 -2.87
CA ARG A 143 11.20 -11.40 -4.05
C ARG A 143 12.54 -11.27 -4.78
N ASN A 144 13.39 -12.30 -4.69
CA ASN A 144 14.63 -12.38 -5.43
C ASN A 144 14.38 -12.53 -6.96
N PHE A 145 15.42 -12.61 -7.79
CA PHE A 145 15.27 -12.77 -9.24
C PHE A 145 14.79 -14.15 -9.70
N LYS A 146 14.69 -15.13 -8.81
CA LYS A 146 14.20 -16.47 -9.17
C LYS A 146 12.73 -16.40 -9.55
N ILE A 147 12.33 -17.18 -10.53
CA ILE A 147 10.93 -17.45 -10.89
C ILE A 147 10.61 -18.83 -10.32
N ARG A 148 9.46 -18.99 -9.68
CA ARG A 148 9.00 -20.30 -9.21
C ARG A 148 8.70 -21.21 -10.39
N GLU A 149 8.97 -22.48 -10.23
CA GLU A 149 8.50 -23.50 -11.18
C GLU A 149 6.96 -23.55 -11.17
N TRP A 150 6.39 -24.07 -12.23
CA TRP A 150 4.92 -24.10 -12.36
C TRP A 150 4.27 -24.90 -11.24
N ASP A 151 4.85 -26.01 -10.87
CA ASP A 151 4.33 -26.89 -9.82
C ASP A 151 4.52 -26.34 -8.40
N ASP A 152 5.49 -25.45 -8.21
CA ASP A 152 5.74 -24.80 -6.90
C ASP A 152 4.70 -23.72 -6.54
N GLY A 153 3.87 -23.26 -7.47
CA GLY A 153 2.87 -22.24 -7.17
C GLY A 153 2.30 -21.56 -8.40
N ASN A 154 1.46 -22.25 -9.17
CA ASN A 154 0.80 -21.63 -10.29
C ASN A 154 -0.43 -20.80 -9.87
N VAL A 155 -0.78 -19.83 -10.71
CA VAL A 155 -1.93 -18.94 -10.50
C VAL A 155 -2.71 -18.79 -11.80
N LEU A 156 -4.04 -18.82 -11.66
CA LEU A 156 -4.99 -18.56 -12.74
C LEU A 156 -6.03 -17.56 -12.25
N GLY A 157 -6.37 -16.56 -13.06
CA GLY A 157 -7.37 -15.57 -12.69
C GLY A 157 -8.11 -14.96 -13.86
N GLY A 158 -9.31 -14.48 -13.58
CA GLY A 158 -10.16 -13.75 -14.50
C GLY A 158 -10.80 -12.53 -13.85
N TYR A 159 -11.00 -11.49 -14.62
CA TYR A 159 -11.66 -10.27 -14.18
C TYR A 159 -12.52 -9.69 -15.30
N LEU A 160 -13.75 -9.37 -14.97
CA LEU A 160 -14.72 -8.69 -15.82
C LEU A 160 -15.13 -7.38 -15.16
N ALA A 161 -15.17 -6.30 -15.91
CA ALA A 161 -15.75 -5.04 -15.46
C ALA A 161 -16.68 -4.48 -16.52
N TYR A 162 -17.89 -4.16 -16.13
CA TYR A 162 -18.90 -3.58 -16.99
C TYR A 162 -19.32 -2.21 -16.46
N ASN A 163 -19.12 -1.18 -17.30
CA ASN A 163 -19.53 0.18 -16.97
C ASN A 163 -21.01 0.34 -17.32
N LEU A 164 -21.81 0.59 -16.31
CA LEU A 164 -23.22 0.89 -16.38
C LEU A 164 -23.44 2.40 -16.71
N PRO A 165 -24.66 2.84 -17.07
CA PRO A 165 -25.01 4.27 -17.15
C PRO A 165 -24.76 5.01 -15.82
N TRP A 166 -24.70 6.34 -15.89
CA TRP A 166 -24.60 7.25 -14.74
C TRP A 166 -23.38 7.01 -13.83
N LYS A 167 -22.22 6.70 -14.43
CA LYS A 167 -20.95 6.44 -13.72
C LYS A 167 -20.99 5.30 -12.71
N ASN A 168 -21.78 4.29 -12.98
CA ASN A 168 -21.83 3.08 -12.19
C ASN A 168 -20.97 1.98 -12.83
N SER A 169 -20.48 1.06 -12.05
CA SER A 169 -19.74 -0.11 -12.53
C SER A 169 -20.04 -1.36 -11.72
N ILE A 170 -20.04 -2.49 -12.40
CA ILE A 170 -20.08 -3.81 -11.78
C ILE A 170 -18.86 -4.59 -12.23
N ASN A 171 -18.23 -5.29 -11.31
CA ASN A 171 -17.14 -6.18 -11.65
C ASN A 171 -17.29 -7.55 -10.98
N VAL A 172 -16.74 -8.56 -11.66
CA VAL A 172 -16.68 -9.96 -11.17
C VAL A 172 -15.25 -10.43 -11.39
N SER A 173 -14.75 -11.20 -10.45
CA SER A 173 -13.40 -11.75 -10.51
C SER A 173 -13.36 -13.16 -9.97
N TYR A 174 -12.42 -13.92 -10.51
CA TYR A 174 -12.10 -15.27 -10.07
C TYR A 174 -10.60 -15.40 -9.92
N PHE A 175 -10.12 -16.15 -8.92
CA PHE A 175 -8.71 -16.38 -8.70
C PHE A 175 -8.47 -17.71 -8.00
N GLN A 176 -7.53 -18.49 -8.53
CA GLN A 176 -7.07 -19.73 -7.91
C GLN A 176 -5.56 -19.80 -7.85
N LYS A 177 -5.06 -20.57 -6.91
CA LYS A 177 -3.64 -20.92 -6.72
C LYS A 177 -3.51 -22.40 -6.43
N GLN A 178 -2.47 -23.01 -7.03
CA GLN A 178 -2.15 -24.44 -6.86
C GLN A 178 -0.68 -24.62 -6.55
N ARG A 179 -0.36 -25.63 -5.76
CA ARG A 179 1.00 -26.14 -5.49
C ARG A 179 0.98 -27.65 -5.57
N GLU A 180 1.99 -28.25 -6.21
CA GLU A 180 2.10 -29.69 -6.39
C GLU A 180 0.81 -30.33 -6.91
N SER A 181 0.11 -29.59 -7.80
CA SER A 181 -1.21 -29.94 -8.35
C SER A 181 -2.40 -29.80 -7.38
N ASP A 182 -2.17 -29.51 -6.13
CA ASP A 182 -3.24 -29.30 -5.14
C ASP A 182 -3.72 -27.85 -5.13
N LEU A 183 -5.04 -27.69 -5.09
CA LEU A 183 -5.69 -26.41 -5.00
C LEU A 183 -5.68 -25.96 -3.52
N TYR A 184 -4.95 -24.89 -3.19
CA TYR A 184 -4.87 -24.38 -1.82
C TYR A 184 -5.54 -23.03 -1.63
N TRP A 185 -6.00 -22.39 -2.72
CA TRP A 185 -6.75 -21.15 -2.69
C TRP A 185 -7.65 -21.00 -3.89
N GLN A 186 -8.95 -20.70 -3.65
CA GLN A 186 -9.91 -20.45 -4.72
C GLN A 186 -10.96 -19.45 -4.28
N GLN A 187 -11.07 -18.33 -5.00
CA GLN A 187 -12.02 -17.26 -4.67
C GLN A 187 -12.78 -16.77 -5.89
N VAL A 188 -14.02 -16.37 -5.64
CA VAL A 188 -14.84 -15.55 -6.53
C VAL A 188 -15.22 -14.28 -5.78
N GLY A 189 -15.26 -13.14 -6.49
CA GLY A 189 -15.67 -11.88 -5.91
C GLY A 189 -16.46 -11.04 -6.88
N SER A 190 -17.33 -10.22 -6.33
CA SER A 190 -18.08 -9.21 -7.08
C SER A 190 -18.03 -7.88 -6.37
N ALA A 191 -18.04 -6.78 -7.13
CA ALA A 191 -18.23 -5.45 -6.57
C ALA A 191 -19.08 -4.59 -7.48
N LEU A 192 -19.82 -3.68 -6.86
CA LEU A 192 -20.66 -2.69 -7.48
C LEU A 192 -20.28 -1.32 -6.90
N ASP A 193 -20.01 -0.35 -7.74
CA ASP A 193 -19.71 1.01 -7.31
C ASP A 193 -20.37 2.06 -8.23
N GLY A 194 -20.66 3.22 -7.67
CA GLY A 194 -21.23 4.29 -8.45
C GLY A 194 -21.83 5.43 -7.63
N PHE A 195 -22.69 6.18 -8.30
CA PHE A 195 -23.39 7.33 -7.72
C PHE A 195 -24.89 7.21 -7.95
N LEU A 196 -25.66 7.51 -6.90
CA LEU A 196 -27.08 7.80 -6.94
C LEU A 196 -27.27 9.30 -6.76
N PHE A 197 -28.08 9.93 -7.62
CA PHE A 197 -28.39 11.38 -7.53
C PHE A 197 -27.16 12.30 -7.47
N GLU A 198 -26.05 11.90 -8.12
CA GLU A 198 -24.78 12.64 -8.22
C GLU A 198 -24.06 12.90 -6.88
N LYS A 199 -24.74 12.81 -5.75
CA LYS A 199 -24.22 13.13 -4.41
C LYS A 199 -24.03 11.93 -3.50
N LEU A 200 -24.75 10.84 -3.72
CA LEU A 200 -24.66 9.63 -2.92
C LEU A 200 -23.78 8.59 -3.62
N ASN A 201 -22.54 8.47 -3.18
CA ASN A 201 -21.66 7.39 -3.61
C ASN A 201 -22.00 6.11 -2.85
N TYR A 202 -22.09 5.01 -3.58
CA TYR A 202 -22.23 3.68 -2.98
C TYR A 202 -21.13 2.75 -3.48
N TYR A 203 -20.76 1.82 -2.61
CA TYR A 203 -19.84 0.75 -2.90
C TYR A 203 -20.30 -0.51 -2.19
N ALA A 204 -20.35 -1.63 -2.91
CA ALA A 204 -20.65 -2.94 -2.36
C ALA A 204 -19.63 -3.94 -2.91
N ARG A 205 -19.08 -4.78 -2.05
CA ARG A 205 -18.16 -5.87 -2.41
C ARG A 205 -18.48 -7.10 -1.60
N PHE A 206 -18.43 -8.26 -2.27
CA PHE A 206 -18.57 -9.57 -1.67
C PHE A 206 -17.53 -10.51 -2.27
N ASP A 207 -16.70 -11.12 -1.43
CA ASP A 207 -15.69 -12.11 -1.79
C ASP A 207 -16.04 -13.44 -1.10
N TYR A 208 -16.05 -14.52 -1.86
CA TYR A 208 -16.36 -15.86 -1.39
C TYR A 208 -15.18 -16.79 -1.66
N ASN A 209 -14.74 -17.53 -0.64
CA ASN A 209 -13.75 -18.58 -0.75
C ASN A 209 -14.48 -19.89 -1.08
N ILE A 210 -14.29 -20.39 -2.30
CA ILE A 210 -14.98 -21.59 -2.81
C ILE A 210 -14.44 -22.82 -2.12
N LEU A 211 -13.12 -22.90 -1.92
CA LEU A 211 -12.45 -24.07 -1.34
C LEU A 211 -12.91 -24.31 0.10
N SER A 212 -12.89 -23.27 0.92
CA SER A 212 -13.26 -23.34 2.33
C SER A 212 -14.76 -23.09 2.59
N SER A 213 -15.55 -22.86 1.53
CA SER A 213 -17.02 -22.69 1.56
C SER A 213 -17.53 -21.61 2.52
N TYR A 214 -16.82 -20.45 2.63
CA TYR A 214 -17.26 -19.31 3.44
C TYR A 214 -17.04 -17.97 2.73
N TYR A 215 -17.74 -16.92 3.20
CA TYR A 215 -17.44 -15.58 2.75
C TYR A 215 -16.07 -15.13 3.29
N GLN A 216 -15.23 -14.57 2.42
CA GLN A 216 -13.90 -14.07 2.79
C GLN A 216 -13.94 -12.61 3.23
N ALA A 217 -14.74 -11.80 2.54
CA ALA A 217 -14.90 -10.39 2.87
C ALA A 217 -16.23 -9.86 2.34
N MET A 218 -16.82 -8.95 3.11
CA MET A 218 -17.95 -8.11 2.71
C MET A 218 -17.64 -6.67 3.04
N ARG A 219 -17.96 -5.76 2.14
CA ARG A 219 -17.81 -4.33 2.39
C ARG A 219 -18.92 -3.56 1.70
N TYR A 220 -19.66 -2.78 2.47
CA TYR A 220 -20.74 -1.92 1.98
C TYR A 220 -20.49 -0.52 2.50
N ARG A 221 -20.48 0.46 1.58
CA ARG A 221 -20.24 1.86 1.95
C ARG A 221 -21.24 2.75 1.23
N LEU A 222 -21.79 3.70 1.97
CA LEU A 222 -22.58 4.81 1.47
C LEU A 222 -21.91 6.10 1.92
N THR A 223 -21.73 7.05 1.00
CA THR A 223 -21.17 8.36 1.35
C THR A 223 -21.95 9.44 0.62
N TYR A 224 -22.55 10.33 1.37
CA TYR A 224 -23.24 11.50 0.86
C TYR A 224 -22.32 12.71 0.89
N TYR A 225 -22.28 13.46 -0.20
CA TYR A 225 -21.40 14.62 -0.37
C TYR A 225 -22.23 15.89 -0.60
N GLU A 226 -21.91 16.91 0.16
CA GLU A 226 -22.30 18.29 -0.08
C GLU A 226 -21.05 19.18 -0.25
N THR A 227 -21.25 20.43 -0.65
CA THR A 227 -20.15 21.36 -0.92
C THR A 227 -19.25 21.57 0.31
N LYS A 228 -19.84 21.60 1.51
CA LYS A 228 -19.13 21.89 2.75
C LYS A 228 -19.03 20.71 3.72
N TRP A 229 -19.78 19.64 3.50
CA TRP A 229 -19.77 18.50 4.41
C TRP A 229 -19.96 17.17 3.67
N SER A 230 -19.52 16.12 4.30
CA SER A 230 -19.81 14.76 3.87
C SER A 230 -20.17 13.88 5.06
N LEU A 231 -20.98 12.87 4.80
CA LEU A 231 -21.35 11.84 5.77
C LEU A 231 -21.24 10.48 5.11
N GLY A 232 -20.46 9.59 5.72
CA GLY A 232 -20.24 8.24 5.24
C GLY A 232 -20.52 7.21 6.30
N VAL A 233 -21.09 6.06 5.89
CA VAL A 233 -21.23 4.86 6.72
C VAL A 233 -20.69 3.70 5.92
N GLU A 234 -19.89 2.86 6.57
CA GLU A 234 -19.28 1.67 6.00
C GLU A 234 -19.48 0.48 6.95
N PHE A 235 -19.97 -0.62 6.41
CA PHE A 235 -19.90 -1.94 7.03
C PHE A 235 -18.80 -2.73 6.35
N HIS A 236 -17.94 -3.36 7.13
CA HIS A 236 -16.88 -4.24 6.67
C HIS A 236 -16.82 -5.48 7.55
N SER A 237 -16.87 -6.65 6.94
CA SER A 237 -16.64 -7.92 7.62
C SER A 237 -15.61 -8.71 6.83
N GLN A 238 -14.61 -9.27 7.50
CA GLN A 238 -13.51 -9.97 6.86
C GLN A 238 -13.02 -11.12 7.73
N ARG A 239 -12.74 -12.24 7.09
CA ARG A 239 -11.93 -13.32 7.66
C ARG A 239 -10.46 -13.13 7.29
N PRO A 240 -9.50 -13.40 8.18
CA PRO A 240 -8.10 -13.49 7.83
C PRO A 240 -7.88 -14.48 6.67
N ARG A 241 -6.90 -14.18 5.82
CA ARG A 241 -6.56 -15.06 4.70
C ARG A 241 -5.61 -16.14 5.17
N VAL A 242 -6.14 -17.31 5.42
CA VAL A 242 -5.36 -18.51 5.74
C VAL A 242 -5.46 -19.45 4.56
N TYR A 243 -4.32 -19.90 4.03
CA TYR A 243 -4.27 -20.88 2.95
C TYR A 243 -4.48 -22.28 3.53
N GLU A 244 -5.07 -23.18 2.74
CA GLU A 244 -5.33 -24.56 3.17
C GLU A 244 -4.06 -25.34 3.57
N ASP A 245 -2.91 -25.01 2.97
CA ASP A 245 -1.59 -25.55 3.27
C ASP A 245 -0.87 -24.81 4.41
N SER A 246 -1.51 -23.87 5.07
CA SER A 246 -0.93 -23.09 6.16
C SER A 246 -1.04 -23.83 7.49
N TYR A 247 0.04 -23.74 8.29
CA TYR A 247 0.01 -24.19 9.69
C TYR A 247 -1.12 -23.52 10.49
N PHE A 248 -1.46 -22.28 10.16
CA PHE A 248 -2.52 -21.53 10.84
C PHE A 248 -3.94 -22.02 10.50
N ASN A 249 -4.09 -22.92 9.53
CA ASN A 249 -5.39 -23.50 9.20
C ASN A 249 -5.95 -24.45 10.29
N ILE A 250 -5.11 -24.86 11.24
CA ILE A 250 -5.52 -25.64 12.42
C ILE A 250 -6.31 -24.80 13.44
N PHE A 251 -6.25 -23.46 13.35
CA PHE A 251 -6.94 -22.55 14.24
C PHE A 251 -8.27 -22.11 13.59
N GLU A 252 -9.32 -22.07 14.37
CA GLU A 252 -10.56 -21.44 13.95
C GLU A 252 -10.34 -19.93 13.91
N ILE A 253 -10.26 -19.38 12.68
CA ILE A 253 -10.02 -17.96 12.49
C ILE A 253 -11.33 -17.29 12.14
N GLU A 254 -11.84 -16.54 13.07
CA GLU A 254 -13.13 -15.90 12.97
C GLU A 254 -13.12 -14.58 12.19
N ALA A 255 -14.30 -14.24 11.67
CA ALA A 255 -14.51 -12.96 11.02
C ALA A 255 -14.70 -11.87 12.07
N PHE A 256 -14.00 -10.77 11.95
CA PHE A 256 -14.44 -9.54 12.62
C PHE A 256 -15.40 -8.77 11.71
N SER A 257 -16.32 -8.03 12.33
CA SER A 257 -17.23 -7.11 11.64
C SER A 257 -17.07 -5.71 12.20
N GLN A 258 -17.07 -4.72 11.33
CA GLN A 258 -16.86 -3.32 11.71
C GLN A 258 -17.89 -2.42 11.05
N ILE A 259 -18.46 -1.51 11.83
CA ILE A 259 -19.24 -0.38 11.33
C ILE A 259 -18.43 0.88 11.56
N ARG A 260 -18.24 1.66 10.51
CA ARG A 260 -17.53 2.94 10.54
C ARG A 260 -18.44 4.04 10.06
N SER A 261 -18.62 5.08 10.86
CA SER A 261 -19.32 6.30 10.49
C SER A 261 -18.34 7.46 10.47
N VAL A 262 -18.36 8.28 9.42
CA VAL A 262 -17.44 9.41 9.24
C VAL A 262 -18.23 10.63 8.82
N GLY A 263 -18.09 11.71 9.54
CA GLY A 263 -18.62 13.03 9.18
C GLY A 263 -17.48 14.03 9.01
N THR A 264 -17.52 14.87 7.99
CA THR A 264 -16.58 15.98 7.81
C THR A 264 -17.34 17.27 7.52
N TYR A 265 -16.81 18.38 8.04
CA TYR A 265 -17.35 19.72 7.75
C TYR A 265 -16.21 20.70 7.47
N ARG A 266 -16.29 21.40 6.34
CA ARG A 266 -15.29 22.37 5.90
C ARG A 266 -15.79 23.79 6.03
N PHE A 267 -14.98 24.65 6.67
CA PHE A 267 -15.22 26.07 6.81
C PHE A 267 -13.94 26.87 6.52
N GLY A 268 -13.95 27.65 5.47
CA GLY A 268 -12.75 28.32 4.99
C GLY A 268 -11.62 27.34 4.68
N ASN A 269 -10.48 27.52 5.33
CA ASN A 269 -9.31 26.67 5.18
C ASN A 269 -9.24 25.54 6.23
N TYR A 270 -10.27 25.40 7.05
CA TYR A 270 -10.32 24.36 8.09
C TYR A 270 -11.30 23.26 7.74
N GLU A 271 -11.00 22.06 8.22
CA GLU A 271 -11.87 20.89 8.15
C GLU A 271 -11.95 20.23 9.52
N VAL A 272 -13.16 20.04 10.01
CA VAL A 272 -13.43 19.25 11.23
C VAL A 272 -13.92 17.88 10.79
N GLY A 273 -13.39 16.84 11.40
CA GLY A 273 -13.77 15.45 11.19
C GLY A 273 -14.19 14.77 12.48
N LEU A 274 -15.21 13.94 12.39
CA LEU A 274 -15.62 13.02 13.45
C LEU A 274 -15.76 11.63 12.83
N GLN A 275 -15.14 10.64 13.47
CA GLN A 275 -15.23 9.25 13.07
C GLN A 275 -15.61 8.39 14.28
N TYR A 276 -16.53 7.49 14.07
CA TYR A 276 -16.89 6.44 15.03
C TYR A 276 -16.68 5.07 14.37
N LEU A 277 -15.99 4.17 15.08
CA LEU A 277 -15.82 2.77 14.69
C LEU A 277 -16.38 1.89 15.79
N TYR A 278 -17.19 0.94 15.40
CA TYR A 278 -17.62 -0.17 16.22
C TYR A 278 -17.10 -1.45 15.57
N THR A 279 -16.33 -2.24 16.30
CA THR A 279 -15.80 -3.53 15.81
C THR A 279 -16.34 -4.63 16.70
N GLN A 280 -16.98 -5.62 16.10
CA GLN A 280 -17.45 -6.83 16.73
C GLN A 280 -16.46 -7.95 16.44
N TYR A 281 -15.94 -8.55 17.47
CA TYR A 281 -15.22 -9.81 17.47
C TYR A 281 -16.19 -10.92 17.90
N GLU A 282 -15.74 -12.17 18.00
CA GLU A 282 -16.58 -13.28 18.43
C GLU A 282 -17.22 -13.05 19.79
N ASP A 283 -16.39 -12.86 20.82
CA ASP A 283 -16.80 -12.80 22.22
C ASP A 283 -16.81 -11.37 22.79
N ASP A 284 -16.36 -10.37 22.01
CA ASP A 284 -16.16 -9.01 22.55
C ASP A 284 -16.34 -7.95 21.46
N ASN A 285 -16.31 -6.69 21.86
CA ASN A 285 -16.42 -5.56 20.95
C ASN A 285 -15.45 -4.43 21.30
N ASP A 286 -15.21 -3.56 20.32
CA ASP A 286 -14.36 -2.38 20.47
C ASP A 286 -15.08 -1.15 19.92
N ASN A 287 -15.00 -0.04 20.65
CA ASN A 287 -15.54 1.24 20.26
C ASN A 287 -14.43 2.27 20.17
N ARG A 288 -14.36 2.99 19.07
CA ARG A 288 -13.37 4.05 18.87
C ARG A 288 -14.02 5.32 18.32
N VAL A 289 -13.72 6.43 18.95
CA VAL A 289 -14.10 7.77 18.50
C VAL A 289 -12.85 8.56 18.17
N ILE A 290 -12.84 9.22 17.01
CA ILE A 290 -11.74 10.10 16.59
C ILE A 290 -12.33 11.44 16.20
N GLY A 291 -11.94 12.49 16.92
CA GLY A 291 -12.24 13.87 16.57
C GLY A 291 -10.99 14.55 15.98
N SER A 292 -11.12 15.33 14.92
CA SER A 292 -9.99 16.02 14.31
C SER A 292 -10.35 17.41 13.81
N ILE A 293 -9.36 18.30 13.82
CA ILE A 293 -9.40 19.59 13.12
C ILE A 293 -8.14 19.72 12.28
N GLY A 294 -8.33 20.00 11.00
CA GLY A 294 -7.25 20.20 10.04
C GLY A 294 -7.28 21.58 9.44
N HIS A 295 -6.11 22.12 9.11
CA HIS A 295 -5.95 23.28 8.25
C HIS A 295 -5.31 22.81 6.94
N ILE A 296 -5.91 23.15 5.80
CA ILE A 296 -5.51 22.65 4.45
C ILE A 296 -4.00 22.78 4.20
N LYS A 297 -3.38 23.85 4.71
CA LYS A 297 -1.96 24.15 4.49
C LYS A 297 -1.03 23.60 5.57
N TYR A 298 -1.48 23.51 6.82
CA TYR A 298 -0.58 23.33 7.96
C TYR A 298 -0.65 21.96 8.62
N GLY A 299 -1.72 21.19 8.43
CA GLY A 299 -1.84 19.84 9.00
C GLY A 299 -3.05 19.63 9.86
N THR A 300 -3.00 18.64 10.73
CA THR A 300 -4.16 18.14 11.49
C THR A 300 -3.80 17.91 12.95
N LEU A 301 -4.72 18.24 13.83
CA LEU A 301 -4.74 17.86 15.24
C LEU A 301 -5.92 16.92 15.45
N GLY A 302 -5.76 15.90 16.28
CA GLY A 302 -6.85 14.99 16.60
C GLY A 302 -6.75 14.41 17.98
N ILE A 303 -7.90 13.93 18.45
CA ILE A 303 -8.07 13.20 19.71
C ILE A 303 -8.67 11.83 19.40
N ILE A 304 -8.28 10.83 20.14
CA ILE A 304 -8.74 9.45 20.00
C ILE A 304 -9.19 8.96 21.38
N TYR A 305 -10.35 8.34 21.39
CA TYR A 305 -10.82 7.56 22.52
C TYR A 305 -11.23 6.18 22.03
N GLN A 306 -10.79 5.14 22.71
CA GLN A 306 -11.12 3.74 22.42
C GLN A 306 -11.44 3.02 23.71
N ASN A 307 -12.42 2.12 23.66
CA ASN A 307 -12.79 1.26 24.78
C ASN A 307 -13.35 -0.06 24.24
N GLY A 308 -12.92 -1.19 24.81
CA GLY A 308 -13.39 -2.51 24.47
C GLY A 308 -12.28 -3.56 24.49
N TYR A 309 -12.35 -4.52 23.56
CA TYR A 309 -11.47 -5.68 23.46
C TYR A 309 -9.97 -5.34 23.51
N GLY A 310 -9.56 -4.24 22.89
CA GLY A 310 -8.18 -3.75 22.91
C GLY A 310 -7.78 -3.02 24.19
N GLY A 311 -8.69 -2.91 25.20
CA GLY A 311 -8.52 -2.10 26.40
C GLY A 311 -9.02 -0.67 26.24
N GLU A 312 -8.76 0.16 27.25
CA GLU A 312 -9.09 1.60 27.20
C GLU A 312 -7.88 2.39 26.68
N ASN A 313 -8.15 3.35 25.80
CA ASN A 313 -7.11 4.20 25.23
C ASN A 313 -7.66 5.61 25.02
N ILE A 314 -6.96 6.59 25.56
CA ILE A 314 -7.19 8.00 25.27
C ILE A 314 -5.88 8.63 24.79
N GLY A 315 -5.96 9.42 23.72
CA GLY A 315 -4.77 10.03 23.18
C GLY A 315 -5.04 11.21 22.28
N TYR A 316 -3.96 11.86 21.89
CA TYR A 316 -3.99 12.91 20.87
C TYR A 316 -2.86 12.71 19.86
N TYR A 317 -3.02 13.32 18.71
CA TYR A 317 -1.96 13.44 17.70
C TYR A 317 -1.96 14.81 17.06
N ALA A 318 -0.78 15.21 16.62
CA ALA A 318 -0.56 16.40 15.81
C ALA A 318 0.35 16.02 14.62
N ASP A 319 -0.08 16.32 13.41
CA ASP A 319 0.69 16.18 12.17
C ASP A 319 0.75 17.56 11.52
N ILE A 320 1.88 18.22 11.59
CA ILE A 320 2.09 19.60 11.15
C ILE A 320 3.10 19.61 10.01
N ARG A 321 2.76 20.37 8.98
CA ARG A 321 3.64 20.59 7.83
C ARG A 321 3.70 22.07 7.53
N TYR A 322 4.93 22.59 7.40
CA TYR A 322 5.15 23.99 7.13
C TYR A 322 6.24 24.18 6.05
N GLU A 323 5.92 24.94 5.01
CA GLU A 323 6.90 25.34 4.00
C GLU A 323 7.66 26.56 4.51
N ILE A 324 8.92 26.34 4.95
CA ILE A 324 9.78 27.39 5.54
C ILE A 324 10.17 28.41 4.47
N ILE A 325 10.64 27.88 3.34
CA ILE A 325 10.95 28.61 2.10
C ILE A 325 10.52 27.75 0.91
N PRO A 326 10.39 28.30 -0.29
CA PRO A 326 10.05 27.51 -1.48
C PRO A 326 10.90 26.26 -1.59
N ASN A 327 10.26 25.09 -1.73
CA ASN A 327 10.86 23.76 -1.82
C ASN A 327 11.47 23.19 -0.52
N LEU A 328 11.48 23.91 0.60
CA LEU A 328 11.89 23.38 1.90
C LEU A 328 10.69 23.26 2.82
N THR A 329 10.31 22.03 3.13
CA THR A 329 9.18 21.73 4.01
C THR A 329 9.66 21.09 5.30
N ALA A 330 9.28 21.67 6.44
CA ALA A 330 9.39 21.04 7.75
C ALA A 330 8.15 20.19 8.03
N ARG A 331 8.34 19.08 8.74
CA ARG A 331 7.28 18.22 9.26
C ARG A 331 7.52 17.97 10.73
N LEU A 332 6.46 18.04 11.50
CA LEU A 332 6.44 17.69 12.91
C LEU A 332 5.28 16.76 13.15
N PHE A 333 5.55 15.64 13.76
CA PHE A 333 4.53 14.72 14.25
C PHE A 333 4.71 14.51 15.74
N ASN A 334 3.62 14.54 16.48
CA ASN A 334 3.58 14.20 17.89
C ASN A 334 2.34 13.38 18.15
N SER A 335 2.45 12.34 18.94
CA SER A 335 1.31 11.61 19.48
C SER A 335 1.57 11.17 20.91
N TYR A 336 0.53 11.17 21.69
CA TYR A 336 0.52 10.66 23.06
C TYR A 336 -0.71 9.79 23.24
N TYR A 337 -0.53 8.65 23.87
CA TYR A 337 -1.60 7.72 24.25
C TYR A 337 -1.37 7.28 25.68
N ASN A 338 -2.41 7.39 26.49
CA ASN A 338 -2.54 6.62 27.71
C ASN A 338 -3.44 5.44 27.40
N TYR A 339 -2.97 4.23 27.61
CA TYR A 339 -3.69 3.01 27.26
C TYR A 339 -3.62 1.99 28.40
N GLU A 340 -4.73 1.30 28.61
CA GLU A 340 -4.86 0.17 29.51
C GLU A 340 -4.98 -1.11 28.69
N ARG A 341 -4.19 -2.12 29.03
CA ARG A 341 -4.26 -3.41 28.34
C ARG A 341 -5.40 -4.24 28.90
N ALA A 342 -6.18 -4.86 28.00
CA ALA A 342 -7.38 -5.62 28.30
C ALA A 342 -7.27 -6.66 29.43
N TYR A 343 -6.07 -7.17 29.72
CA TYR A 343 -5.90 -8.27 30.70
C TYR A 343 -5.07 -7.89 31.91
N THR A 344 -4.57 -6.69 32.01
CA THR A 344 -3.64 -6.33 33.10
C THR A 344 -4.17 -5.25 34.03
N ASN A 345 -5.17 -4.47 33.61
CA ASN A 345 -5.67 -3.27 34.30
C ASN A 345 -4.53 -2.31 34.67
N ILE A 346 -3.45 -2.32 33.90
CA ILE A 346 -2.29 -1.44 34.11
C ILE A 346 -2.35 -0.38 33.02
N SER A 347 -2.46 0.87 33.45
CA SER A 347 -2.38 2.02 32.56
C SER A 347 -0.92 2.30 32.20
N GLU A 348 -0.64 2.47 30.93
CA GLU A 348 0.69 2.72 30.37
C GLU A 348 0.64 3.92 29.42
N ASP A 349 1.75 4.64 29.33
CA ASP A 349 1.89 5.78 28.45
C ASP A 349 2.75 5.45 27.23
N ALA A 350 2.36 5.97 26.07
CA ALA A 350 3.17 5.95 24.86
C ALA A 350 3.28 7.36 24.27
N LEU A 351 4.51 7.81 24.07
CA LEU A 351 4.81 9.10 23.43
C LEU A 351 5.62 8.84 22.16
N ALA A 352 5.23 9.48 21.06
CA ALA A 352 6.05 9.52 19.86
C ALA A 352 6.17 10.95 19.35
N PHE A 353 7.37 11.30 18.94
CA PHE A 353 7.70 12.58 18.32
C PHE A 353 8.54 12.33 17.08
N SER A 354 8.26 13.03 15.97
CA SER A 354 9.18 13.09 14.84
C SER A 354 9.31 14.51 14.31
N ALA A 355 10.52 14.82 13.84
CA ALA A 355 10.83 16.07 13.17
C ALA A 355 11.58 15.77 11.87
N GLY A 356 11.13 16.31 10.76
CA GLY A 356 11.70 16.08 9.45
C GLY A 356 11.81 17.33 8.61
N LEU A 357 12.80 17.32 7.72
CA LEU A 357 13.02 18.34 6.71
C LEU A 357 13.09 17.70 5.32
N LYS A 358 12.33 18.22 4.38
CA LYS A 358 12.36 17.80 2.99
C LYS A 358 12.71 18.99 2.10
N TYR A 359 13.80 18.84 1.37
CA TYR A 359 14.24 19.84 0.40
C TYR A 359 14.20 19.28 -1.02
N ARG A 360 13.62 20.05 -1.96
CA ARG A 360 13.54 19.69 -3.38
C ARG A 360 14.37 20.66 -4.20
N LEU A 361 15.46 20.16 -4.79
CA LEU A 361 16.34 20.94 -5.65
C LEU A 361 15.94 20.73 -7.13
N LYS A 362 15.53 21.81 -7.81
CA LYS A 362 15.23 21.85 -9.26
C LYS A 362 14.33 20.70 -9.77
N ASN A 363 13.45 20.16 -8.95
CA ASN A 363 12.61 18.98 -9.30
C ASN A 363 13.38 17.71 -9.72
N ILE A 364 14.70 17.68 -9.52
CA ILE A 364 15.57 16.57 -9.90
C ILE A 364 16.04 15.81 -8.66
N LEU A 365 16.35 16.54 -7.59
CA LEU A 365 16.90 15.96 -6.38
C LEU A 365 15.99 16.26 -5.19
N ILE A 366 15.69 15.23 -4.40
CA ILE A 366 14.94 15.36 -3.15
C ILE A 366 15.82 14.83 -2.02
N LEU A 367 16.11 15.70 -1.04
CA LEU A 367 16.73 15.35 0.21
C LEU A 367 15.65 15.34 1.29
N ASP A 368 15.55 14.25 2.05
CA ASP A 368 14.56 14.05 3.11
C ASP A 368 15.27 13.48 4.34
N GLY A 369 15.21 14.17 5.46
CA GLY A 369 15.78 13.75 6.73
C GLY A 369 14.72 13.79 7.81
N GLU A 370 14.70 12.79 8.69
CA GLU A 370 13.75 12.68 9.77
C GLU A 370 14.41 12.07 11.01
N LEU A 371 14.15 12.64 12.16
CA LEU A 371 14.47 12.10 13.47
C LEU A 371 13.17 11.75 14.17
N GLN A 372 13.12 10.57 14.75
CA GLN A 372 11.97 10.05 15.50
C GLN A 372 12.43 9.67 16.90
N GLN A 373 11.64 9.99 17.89
CA GLN A 373 11.82 9.56 19.26
C GLN A 373 10.52 8.98 19.76
N SER A 374 10.58 7.80 20.37
CA SER A 374 9.43 7.18 21.03
C SER A 374 9.81 6.67 22.40
N SER A 375 8.83 6.69 23.29
CA SER A 375 8.94 6.18 24.66
C SER A 375 7.67 5.44 25.00
N ASN A 376 7.81 4.26 25.57
CA ASN A 376 6.73 3.45 26.13
C ASN A 376 7.31 2.53 27.22
N THR A 377 6.50 1.65 27.77
CA THR A 377 6.89 0.73 28.84
C THR A 377 8.03 -0.22 28.45
N TYR A 378 8.14 -0.58 27.14
CA TYR A 378 9.19 -1.47 26.65
C TYR A 378 10.45 -0.72 26.25
N TYR A 379 10.28 0.50 25.72
CA TYR A 379 11.37 1.35 25.24
C TYR A 379 11.29 2.69 25.97
N LYS A 380 12.17 2.90 26.90
CA LYS A 380 12.23 4.18 27.64
C LYS A 380 12.69 5.31 26.71
N ASN A 381 13.51 4.99 25.71
CA ASN A 381 14.06 5.97 24.77
C ASN A 381 14.45 5.27 23.48
N ASP A 382 13.58 5.26 22.47
CA ASP A 382 13.85 4.70 21.14
C ASP A 382 14.06 5.85 20.15
N LEU A 383 15.33 6.10 19.83
CA LEU A 383 15.73 7.12 18.88
C LEU A 383 16.02 6.53 17.51
N ARG A 384 15.36 7.05 16.49
CA ARG A 384 15.49 6.61 15.10
C ARG A 384 15.84 7.77 14.18
N GLY A 385 16.67 7.52 13.19
CA GLY A 385 17.04 8.49 12.17
C GLY A 385 16.83 7.93 10.76
N LEU A 386 16.27 8.73 9.89
CA LEU A 386 16.13 8.43 8.47
C LEU A 386 16.77 9.56 7.65
N LEU A 387 17.66 9.20 6.73
CA LEU A 387 18.16 10.11 5.69
C LEU A 387 17.90 9.47 4.33
N ARG A 388 17.28 10.22 3.42
CA ARG A 388 16.92 9.76 2.09
C ARG A 388 17.32 10.77 1.02
N LEU A 389 18.01 10.29 0.00
CA LEU A 389 18.33 11.02 -1.20
C LEU A 389 17.63 10.39 -2.40
N THR A 390 16.82 11.14 -3.13
CA THR A 390 16.13 10.66 -4.33
C THR A 390 16.51 11.52 -5.52
N TYR A 391 17.05 10.88 -6.55
CA TYR A 391 17.33 11.50 -7.84
C TYR A 391 16.25 11.11 -8.85
N LEU A 392 15.59 12.11 -9.42
CA LEU A 392 14.53 11.95 -10.44
C LEU A 392 15.16 12.23 -11.81
N PHE A 393 14.89 11.39 -12.79
CA PHE A 393 15.38 11.57 -14.15
C PHE A 393 14.28 11.33 -15.18
N ASN A 394 14.34 12.11 -16.25
CA ASN A 394 13.49 12.03 -17.41
C ASN A 394 14.36 12.41 -18.62
N ILE A 395 14.78 11.39 -19.37
CA ILE A 395 15.72 11.46 -20.49
C ILE A 395 15.03 11.00 -21.76
#